data_1af57ab7a6367ab3a3f35866dc13bc5f
#
_entry.id   1af57ab7a6367ab3a3f35866dc13bc5f
#
_cell.length_a   1.000
_cell.length_b   1.000
_cell.length_c   1.000
_cell.angle_alpha   90.00
_cell.angle_beta   90.00
_cell.angle_gamma   90.00
#
_symmetry.space_group_name_H-M   'P 1'
#
loop_
_entity.id
_entity.type
_entity.pdbx_description
1 polymer ?
#
loop_
_entity_poly.entity_id
_entity_poly.type
_entity_poly.pdbx_seq_one_letter_code
_entity_poly.pdbx_strand_id
1 'polypeptide(L)'
;CYASVRYKQMLQWQNQWIHPSLRGGIPKGETSEISMETALEIELARLGGTNLFVTTLDESKCYDSVIREIAFGAAKDLGCPTGLIESQTRFYKDPARAFKYQDSMGPFWFSQTSIAQGCALSQIWINVTVNFWARYMDQVAPSVRTSAFIDDRSLRAEKEEDMDRALQGTTRYDKRTGKVSNP
;
A
#
# COMPACT_ATOMS: atom_id res chain seq x y z
N CYS A 1 -22.97 4.84 -6.69
CA CYS A 1 -22.53 4.46 -5.34
C CYS A 1 -21.73 5.61 -4.71
N TYR A 2 -21.94 5.89 -3.40
CA TYR A 2 -21.24 6.98 -2.67
C TYR A 2 -19.71 6.89 -2.81
N ALA A 3 -19.13 5.72 -2.57
CA ALA A 3 -17.69 5.51 -2.64
C ALA A 3 -17.09 5.84 -4.00
N SER A 4 -17.78 5.48 -5.10
CA SER A 4 -17.28 5.75 -6.46
C SER A 4 -17.28 7.26 -6.81
N VAL A 5 -18.28 8.01 -6.31
CA VAL A 5 -18.32 9.46 -6.50
C VAL A 5 -17.20 10.13 -5.69
N ARG A 6 -17.04 9.73 -4.43
CA ARG A 6 -16.00 10.27 -3.56
C ARG A 6 -14.60 9.90 -4.01
N TYR A 7 -14.41 8.70 -4.55
CA TYR A 7 -13.12 8.28 -5.12
C TYR A 7 -12.60 9.27 -6.16
N LYS A 8 -13.44 9.67 -7.13
CA LYS A 8 -13.04 10.64 -8.15
C LYS A 8 -12.59 11.99 -7.56
N GLN A 9 -13.27 12.46 -6.51
CA GLN A 9 -12.90 13.69 -5.81
C GLN A 9 -11.57 13.52 -5.04
N MET A 10 -11.37 12.36 -4.46
CA MET A 10 -10.18 12.04 -3.68
C MET A 10 -8.91 11.84 -4.52
N LEU A 11 -9.04 11.51 -5.80
CA LEU A 11 -7.88 11.42 -6.70
C LEU A 11 -7.10 12.74 -6.79
N GLN A 12 -7.79 13.89 -6.79
CA GLN A 12 -7.12 15.20 -6.80
C GLN A 12 -6.31 15.43 -5.51
N TRP A 13 -6.87 15.06 -4.37
CA TRP A 13 -6.16 15.10 -3.10
C TRP A 13 -5.00 14.10 -3.07
N GLN A 14 -5.20 12.85 -3.52
CA GLN A 14 -4.16 11.82 -3.57
C GLN A 14 -2.96 12.29 -4.41
N ASN A 15 -3.18 12.93 -5.56
CA ASN A 15 -2.12 13.41 -6.43
C ASN A 15 -1.21 14.47 -5.79
N GLN A 16 -1.63 15.12 -4.70
CA GLN A 16 -0.82 16.13 -4.02
C GLN A 16 0.26 15.55 -3.11
N TRP A 17 0.07 14.31 -2.65
CA TRP A 17 0.95 13.71 -1.65
C TRP A 17 1.51 12.34 -2.04
N ILE A 18 0.97 11.70 -3.08
CA ILE A 18 1.38 10.35 -3.46
C ILE A 18 2.84 10.31 -3.84
N HIS A 19 3.57 9.33 -3.28
CA HIS A 19 4.97 9.12 -3.59
C HIS A 19 5.14 8.59 -5.02
N PRO A 20 6.15 9.06 -5.79
CA PRO A 20 6.33 8.67 -7.20
C PRO A 20 6.61 7.17 -7.41
N SER A 21 7.04 6.44 -6.38
CA SER A 21 7.22 5.00 -6.47
C SER A 21 5.92 4.18 -6.45
N LEU A 22 4.78 4.78 -6.08
CA LEU A 22 3.50 4.11 -6.07
C LEU A 22 2.84 4.18 -7.45
N ARG A 23 2.40 3.04 -7.97
CA ARG A 23 1.70 2.93 -9.27
C ARG A 23 0.27 2.41 -9.12
N GLY A 24 -0.04 1.65 -8.07
CA GLY A 24 -1.36 1.08 -7.84
C GLY A 24 -2.40 2.11 -7.40
N GLY A 25 -3.65 2.01 -7.92
CA GLY A 25 -4.74 2.91 -7.56
C GLY A 25 -4.53 4.37 -7.98
N ILE A 26 -3.71 4.61 -8.99
CA ILE A 26 -3.42 5.91 -9.59
C ILE A 26 -3.89 5.88 -11.04
N PRO A 27 -4.52 6.95 -11.54
CA PRO A 27 -4.88 7.03 -12.95
C PRO A 27 -3.65 6.83 -13.85
N LYS A 28 -3.75 5.90 -14.81
CA LYS A 28 -2.69 5.50 -15.73
C LYS A 28 -1.50 4.75 -15.10
N GLY A 29 -1.54 4.42 -13.81
CA GLY A 29 -0.51 3.58 -13.21
C GLY A 29 -0.75 2.12 -13.57
N GLU A 30 0.27 1.44 -14.08
CA GLU A 30 0.21 0.04 -14.51
C GLU A 30 1.31 -0.80 -13.84
N THR A 31 1.02 -2.07 -13.59
CA THR A 31 2.03 -3.03 -13.10
C THR A 31 3.15 -3.24 -14.10
N SER A 32 2.84 -3.15 -15.40
CA SER A 32 3.79 -3.26 -16.50
C SER A 32 4.92 -2.24 -16.41
N GLU A 33 4.67 -1.03 -15.86
CA GLU A 33 5.71 -0.01 -15.67
C GLU A 33 6.79 -0.51 -14.69
N ILE A 34 6.38 -1.06 -13.54
CA ILE A 34 7.33 -1.58 -12.53
C ILE A 34 8.13 -2.75 -13.10
N SER A 35 7.46 -3.65 -13.82
CA SER A 35 8.11 -4.80 -14.45
C SER A 35 9.13 -4.37 -15.50
N MET A 36 8.77 -3.38 -16.33
CA MET A 36 9.67 -2.85 -17.37
C MET A 36 10.84 -2.09 -16.76
N GLU A 37 10.62 -1.23 -15.77
CA GLU A 37 11.71 -0.55 -15.05
C GLU A 37 12.69 -1.58 -14.46
N THR A 38 12.18 -2.62 -13.79
CA THR A 38 13.00 -3.67 -13.19
C THR A 38 13.79 -4.45 -14.24
N ALA A 39 13.15 -4.82 -15.36
CA ALA A 39 13.81 -5.53 -16.47
C ALA A 39 14.94 -4.69 -17.09
N LEU A 40 14.69 -3.39 -17.30
CA LEU A 40 15.71 -2.48 -17.82
C LEU A 40 16.90 -2.33 -16.87
N GLU A 41 16.66 -2.23 -15.56
CA GLU A 41 17.73 -2.15 -14.56
C GLU A 41 18.56 -3.44 -14.51
N ILE A 42 17.94 -4.61 -14.64
CA ILE A 42 18.64 -5.90 -14.72
C ILE A 42 19.53 -5.94 -15.95
N GLU A 43 19.03 -5.54 -17.13
CA GLU A 43 19.83 -5.51 -18.35
C GLU A 43 20.98 -4.50 -18.27
N LEU A 44 20.74 -3.32 -17.71
CA LEU A 44 21.79 -2.32 -17.52
C LEU A 44 22.89 -2.82 -16.57
N ALA A 45 22.54 -3.48 -15.47
CA ALA A 45 23.50 -4.08 -14.54
C ALA A 45 24.31 -5.18 -15.24
N ARG A 46 23.65 -6.03 -16.03
CA ARG A 46 24.31 -7.09 -16.81
C ARG A 46 25.29 -6.54 -17.82
N LEU A 47 24.90 -5.52 -18.58
CA LEU A 47 25.76 -4.88 -19.59
C LEU A 47 26.92 -4.11 -18.96
N GLY A 48 26.70 -3.49 -17.82
CA GLY A 48 27.68 -2.73 -17.05
C GLY A 48 28.62 -3.60 -16.20
N GLY A 49 28.34 -4.90 -16.08
CA GLY A 49 29.09 -5.80 -15.17
C GLY A 49 28.96 -5.42 -13.69
N THR A 50 27.84 -4.82 -13.32
CA THR A 50 27.53 -4.39 -11.94
C THR A 50 26.53 -5.32 -11.28
N ASN A 51 26.51 -5.33 -9.95
CA ASN A 51 25.52 -6.09 -9.19
C ASN A 51 24.19 -5.32 -9.11
N LEU A 52 23.09 -6.05 -9.14
CA LEU A 52 21.76 -5.56 -8.82
C LEU A 52 21.04 -6.58 -7.94
N PHE A 53 20.69 -6.18 -6.73
CA PHE A 53 19.85 -6.94 -5.81
C PHE A 53 18.41 -6.50 -6.00
N VAL A 54 17.50 -7.46 -6.23
CA VAL A 54 16.07 -7.21 -6.42
C VAL A 54 15.30 -8.08 -5.45
N THR A 55 14.40 -7.46 -4.70
CA THR A 55 13.51 -8.16 -3.77
C THR A 55 12.07 -7.71 -4.00
N THR A 56 11.16 -8.67 -4.08
CA THR A 56 9.71 -8.42 -4.09
C THR A 56 9.12 -8.88 -2.76
N LEU A 57 8.18 -8.11 -2.24
CA LEU A 57 7.54 -8.35 -0.96
C LEU A 57 6.02 -8.36 -1.19
N ASP A 58 5.42 -9.50 -0.95
CA ASP A 58 3.96 -9.70 -0.97
C ASP A 58 3.38 -9.46 0.44
N GLU A 59 2.32 -8.68 0.53
CA GLU A 59 1.67 -8.40 1.81
C GLU A 59 0.51 -9.37 2.05
N SER A 60 0.64 -10.22 3.06
CA SER A 60 -0.40 -11.16 3.43
C SER A 60 -1.67 -10.42 3.87
N LYS A 61 -2.79 -10.73 3.20
CA LYS A 61 -4.12 -10.19 3.54
C LYS A 61 -4.13 -8.65 3.64
N CYS A 62 -3.51 -7.96 2.68
CA CYS A 62 -3.31 -6.51 2.66
C CYS A 62 -4.55 -5.74 3.15
N TYR A 63 -5.74 -6.00 2.57
CA TYR A 63 -6.98 -5.31 2.96
C TYR A 63 -7.47 -5.65 4.38
N ASP A 64 -7.25 -6.88 4.83
CA ASP A 64 -7.70 -7.35 6.14
C ASP A 64 -6.75 -6.91 7.27
N SER A 65 -5.48 -6.66 6.95
CA SER A 65 -4.45 -6.25 7.90
C SER A 65 -4.50 -4.75 8.24
N VAL A 66 -5.18 -3.93 7.43
CA VAL A 66 -5.20 -2.48 7.62
C VAL A 66 -5.79 -2.10 8.98
N ILE A 67 -4.97 -1.47 9.82
CA ILE A 67 -5.40 -0.83 11.06
C ILE A 67 -6.00 0.53 10.68
N ARG A 68 -7.32 0.64 10.78
CA ARG A 68 -8.09 1.80 10.31
C ARG A 68 -7.68 3.10 10.97
N GLU A 69 -7.39 3.05 12.27
CA GLU A 69 -6.96 4.19 13.05
C GLU A 69 -5.65 4.78 12.51
N ILE A 70 -4.72 3.91 12.12
CA ILE A 70 -3.44 4.33 11.51
C ILE A 70 -3.71 4.93 10.13
N ALA A 71 -4.48 4.27 9.28
CA ALA A 71 -4.76 4.74 7.92
C ALA A 71 -5.51 6.08 7.93
N PHE A 72 -6.53 6.24 8.78
CA PHE A 72 -7.32 7.47 8.87
C PHE A 72 -6.56 8.60 9.58
N GLY A 73 -5.75 8.28 10.61
CA GLY A 73 -4.86 9.24 11.24
C GLY A 73 -3.83 9.80 10.25
N ALA A 74 -3.15 8.92 9.53
CA ALA A 74 -2.21 9.29 8.48
C ALA A 74 -2.87 10.10 7.35
N ALA A 75 -4.08 9.74 6.94
CA ALA A 75 -4.84 10.52 5.95
C ALA A 75 -5.18 11.92 6.45
N LYS A 76 -5.50 12.07 7.75
CA LYS A 76 -5.73 13.38 8.35
C LYS A 76 -4.48 14.25 8.30
N ASP A 77 -3.31 13.68 8.59
CA ASP A 77 -2.02 14.39 8.52
C ASP A 77 -1.68 14.82 7.09
N LEU A 78 -2.17 14.07 6.08
CA LEU A 78 -2.08 14.44 4.66
C LEU A 78 -3.17 15.43 4.20
N GLY A 79 -3.96 15.99 5.12
CA GLY A 79 -5.00 16.98 4.80
C GLY A 79 -6.28 16.39 4.20
N CYS A 80 -6.59 15.12 4.48
CA CYS A 80 -7.86 14.53 4.05
C CYS A 80 -9.05 15.29 4.63
N PRO A 81 -10.11 15.57 3.83
CA PRO A 81 -11.30 16.23 4.34
C PRO A 81 -11.93 15.49 5.53
N THR A 82 -12.11 16.17 6.64
CA THR A 82 -12.59 15.60 7.91
C THR A 82 -13.92 14.87 7.76
N GLY A 83 -14.87 15.42 7.00
CA GLY A 83 -16.17 14.79 6.76
C GLY A 83 -16.08 13.44 6.04
N LEU A 84 -15.02 13.22 5.23
CA LEU A 84 -14.77 11.91 4.61
C LEU A 84 -14.23 10.92 5.64
N ILE A 85 -13.26 11.33 6.46
CA ILE A 85 -12.72 10.50 7.53
C ILE A 85 -13.83 10.08 8.49
N GLU A 86 -14.66 11.02 8.93
CA GLU A 86 -15.81 10.74 9.80
C GLU A 86 -16.81 9.76 9.17
N SER A 87 -17.12 9.97 7.89
CA SER A 87 -18.00 9.06 7.13
C SER A 87 -17.44 7.65 7.08
N GLN A 88 -16.13 7.49 6.82
CA GLN A 88 -15.47 6.19 6.78
C GLN A 88 -15.36 5.57 8.19
N THR A 89 -15.05 6.37 9.20
CA THR A 89 -15.03 5.90 10.59
C THR A 89 -16.40 5.35 11.01
N ARG A 90 -17.49 6.06 10.67
CA ARG A 90 -18.86 5.56 10.94
C ARG A 90 -19.18 4.29 10.16
N PHE A 91 -18.79 4.22 8.88
CA PHE A 91 -18.99 3.04 8.04
C PHE A 91 -18.32 1.79 8.60
N TYR A 92 -17.11 1.97 9.17
CA TYR A 92 -16.32 0.87 9.73
C TYR A 92 -16.48 0.67 11.23
N LYS A 93 -17.35 1.43 11.91
CA LYS A 93 -17.48 1.37 13.37
C LYS A 93 -17.82 -0.02 13.87
N ASP A 94 -18.80 -0.68 13.27
CA ASP A 94 -19.22 -2.03 13.65
C ASP A 94 -19.62 -2.84 12.39
N PRO A 95 -18.67 -3.14 11.50
CA PRO A 95 -18.99 -3.80 10.24
C PRO A 95 -19.31 -5.27 10.49
N ALA A 96 -20.59 -5.60 10.55
CA ALA A 96 -21.04 -6.98 10.60
C ALA A 96 -20.74 -7.68 9.27
N ARG A 97 -20.07 -8.81 9.33
CA ARG A 97 -19.74 -9.67 8.18
C ARG A 97 -20.35 -11.05 8.37
N ALA A 98 -20.73 -11.67 7.27
CA ALA A 98 -21.16 -13.06 7.24
C ALA A 98 -20.72 -13.71 5.94
N PHE A 99 -20.44 -15.00 5.97
CA PHE A 99 -20.27 -15.76 4.75
C PHE A 99 -21.66 -16.07 4.16
N LYS A 100 -21.81 -15.84 2.86
CA LYS A 100 -22.99 -16.29 2.10
C LYS A 100 -22.56 -17.42 1.17
N TYR A 101 -23.24 -18.54 1.27
CA TYR A 101 -23.08 -19.66 0.34
C TYR A 101 -24.46 -20.04 -0.18
N GLN A 102 -24.67 -19.88 -1.49
CA GLN A 102 -25.97 -20.02 -2.14
C GLN A 102 -27.05 -19.16 -1.43
N ASP A 103 -28.09 -19.77 -0.91
CA ASP A 103 -29.20 -19.10 -0.20
C ASP A 103 -29.03 -19.13 1.34
N SER A 104 -27.94 -19.68 1.82
CA SER A 104 -27.64 -19.78 3.26
C SER A 104 -26.65 -18.71 3.70
N MET A 105 -26.86 -18.17 4.90
CA MET A 105 -26.00 -17.17 5.51
C MET A 105 -25.42 -17.72 6.81
N GLY A 106 -24.10 -17.62 6.96
CA GLY A 106 -23.40 -18.01 8.19
C GLY A 106 -23.60 -16.99 9.30
N PRO A 107 -23.04 -17.25 10.49
CA PRO A 107 -23.13 -16.32 11.61
C PRO A 107 -22.40 -15.00 11.30
N PHE A 108 -22.91 -13.91 11.88
CA PHE A 108 -22.25 -12.63 11.80
C PHE A 108 -21.05 -12.56 12.74
N TRP A 109 -19.98 -11.92 12.24
CA TRP A 109 -18.84 -11.53 13.08
C TRP A 109 -18.46 -10.07 12.84
N PHE A 110 -17.74 -9.48 13.78
CA PHE A 110 -17.28 -8.11 13.70
C PHE A 110 -15.76 -8.08 13.54
N SER A 111 -15.27 -7.30 12.58
CA SER A 111 -13.84 -7.13 12.35
C SER A 111 -13.35 -5.82 12.96
N GLN A 112 -12.32 -5.88 13.80
CA GLN A 112 -11.70 -4.69 14.38
C GLN A 112 -10.71 -4.00 13.42
N THR A 113 -10.08 -4.78 12.54
CA THR A 113 -9.21 -4.31 11.47
C THR A 113 -9.91 -4.48 10.12
N SER A 114 -9.23 -4.15 9.06
CA SER A 114 -9.61 -4.32 7.66
C SER A 114 -10.44 -3.20 7.06
N ILE A 115 -10.23 -3.03 5.77
CA ILE A 115 -11.03 -2.21 4.89
C ILE A 115 -11.72 -3.08 3.85
N ALA A 116 -12.87 -2.62 3.34
CA ALA A 116 -13.70 -3.44 2.46
C ALA A 116 -13.03 -3.67 1.11
N GLN A 117 -12.64 -4.91 0.83
CA GLN A 117 -12.16 -5.30 -0.50
C GLN A 117 -13.25 -5.05 -1.54
N GLY A 118 -12.90 -4.41 -2.65
CA GLY A 118 -13.85 -4.00 -3.69
C GLY A 118 -14.52 -2.62 -3.47
N CYS A 119 -14.30 -1.96 -2.33
CA CYS A 119 -14.71 -0.57 -2.17
C CYS A 119 -13.72 0.37 -2.89
N ALA A 120 -14.23 1.30 -3.70
CA ALA A 120 -13.39 2.23 -4.46
C ALA A 120 -12.45 3.07 -3.57
N LEU A 121 -12.87 3.44 -2.34
CA LEU A 121 -12.04 4.21 -1.42
C LEU A 121 -10.95 3.37 -0.74
N SER A 122 -11.08 2.05 -0.71
CA SER A 122 -10.10 1.20 -0.02
C SER A 122 -8.71 1.26 -0.65
N GLN A 123 -8.62 1.43 -1.97
CA GLN A 123 -7.33 1.68 -2.63
C GLN A 123 -6.63 2.94 -2.12
N ILE A 124 -7.39 4.02 -1.88
CA ILE A 124 -6.82 5.26 -1.36
C ILE A 124 -6.25 5.04 0.05
N TRP A 125 -6.95 4.28 0.90
CA TRP A 125 -6.48 4.00 2.26
C TRP A 125 -5.21 3.12 2.27
N ILE A 126 -5.11 2.17 1.34
CA ILE A 126 -3.86 1.42 1.14
C ILE A 126 -2.75 2.35 0.67
N ASN A 127 -3.01 3.18 -0.34
CA ASN A 127 -2.02 4.13 -0.84
C ASN A 127 -1.53 5.09 0.25
N VAL A 128 -2.39 5.52 1.19
CA VAL A 128 -1.96 6.31 2.35
C VAL A 128 -0.90 5.54 3.15
N THR A 129 -1.16 4.28 3.51
CA THR A 129 -0.20 3.49 4.30
C THR A 129 1.08 3.18 3.52
N VAL A 130 0.98 2.78 2.26
CA VAL A 130 2.16 2.47 1.43
C VAL A 130 2.99 3.72 1.13
N ASN A 131 2.35 4.89 1.00
CA ASN A 131 3.04 6.17 0.84
C ASN A 131 3.96 6.49 2.03
N PHE A 132 3.51 6.23 3.25
CA PHE A 132 4.36 6.41 4.44
C PHE A 132 5.51 5.41 4.48
N TRP A 133 5.29 4.17 4.00
CA TRP A 133 6.38 3.21 3.82
C TRP A 133 7.43 3.74 2.83
N ALA A 134 7.02 4.20 1.66
CA ALA A 134 7.95 4.71 0.65
C ALA A 134 8.76 5.91 1.18
N ARG A 135 8.11 6.88 1.82
CA ARG A 135 8.79 8.02 2.45
C ARG A 135 9.72 7.61 3.58
N TYR A 136 9.38 6.58 4.33
CA TYR A 136 10.26 6.01 5.34
C TYR A 136 11.48 5.34 4.71
N MET A 137 11.33 4.65 3.58
CA MET A 137 12.45 4.08 2.82
C MET A 137 13.40 5.15 2.31
N ASP A 138 12.90 6.28 1.83
CA ASP A 138 13.75 7.42 1.42
C ASP A 138 14.67 7.91 2.55
N GLN A 139 14.24 7.79 3.80
CA GLN A 139 15.02 8.20 4.96
C GLN A 139 16.02 7.15 5.43
N VAL A 140 15.62 5.87 5.47
CA VAL A 140 16.42 4.80 6.05
C VAL A 140 17.34 4.10 5.05
N ALA A 141 16.98 4.11 3.77
CA ALA A 141 17.71 3.48 2.69
C ALA A 141 17.64 4.30 1.38
N PRO A 142 18.16 5.53 1.37
CA PRO A 142 18.02 6.47 0.24
C PRO A 142 18.67 6.01 -1.06
N SER A 143 19.60 5.05 -1.00
CA SER A 143 20.25 4.43 -2.15
C SER A 143 19.43 3.30 -2.79
N VAL A 144 18.30 2.92 -2.18
CA VAL A 144 17.43 1.83 -2.65
C VAL A 144 16.25 2.39 -3.40
N ARG A 145 16.06 1.93 -4.63
CA ARG A 145 14.88 2.27 -5.43
C ARG A 145 13.70 1.43 -4.98
N THR A 146 12.61 2.10 -4.65
CA THR A 146 11.36 1.46 -4.23
C THR A 146 10.31 1.54 -5.32
N SER A 147 9.46 0.53 -5.43
CA SER A 147 8.23 0.59 -6.22
C SER A 147 7.12 -0.15 -5.49
N ALA A 148 5.87 0.29 -5.69
CA ALA A 148 4.72 -0.38 -5.09
C ALA A 148 3.50 -0.35 -6.02
N PHE A 149 2.79 -1.47 -6.06
CA PHE A 149 1.49 -1.59 -6.71
C PHE A 149 0.52 -2.22 -5.72
N ILE A 150 -0.23 -1.38 -5.01
CA ILE A 150 -1.15 -1.77 -3.92
C ILE A 150 -0.39 -2.50 -2.81
N ASP A 151 -0.42 -3.83 -2.80
CA ASP A 151 0.20 -4.74 -1.83
C ASP A 151 1.59 -5.23 -2.26
N ASP A 152 1.84 -5.29 -3.55
CA ASP A 152 3.13 -5.67 -4.09
C ASP A 152 4.14 -4.55 -3.92
N ARG A 153 5.20 -4.79 -3.16
CA ARG A 153 6.31 -3.85 -2.95
C ARG A 153 7.59 -4.44 -3.51
N SER A 154 8.41 -3.63 -4.16
CA SER A 154 9.73 -4.05 -4.65
C SER A 154 10.83 -3.09 -4.22
N LEU A 155 12.00 -3.67 -3.99
CA LEU A 155 13.23 -2.99 -3.60
C LEU A 155 14.32 -3.37 -4.60
N ARG A 156 15.12 -2.38 -5.02
CA ARG A 156 16.23 -2.57 -5.95
C ARG A 156 17.44 -1.80 -5.45
N ALA A 157 18.58 -2.46 -5.28
CA ALA A 157 19.82 -1.90 -4.76
C ALA A 157 21.04 -2.44 -5.51
N GLU A 158 22.09 -1.64 -5.59
CA GLU A 158 23.36 -2.05 -6.19
C GLU A 158 24.30 -2.72 -5.17
N LYS A 159 24.05 -2.52 -3.86
CA LYS A 159 24.83 -3.07 -2.75
C LYS A 159 23.95 -3.91 -1.84
N GLU A 160 24.52 -5.02 -1.38
CA GLU A 160 23.86 -5.93 -0.45
C GLU A 160 23.52 -5.23 0.88
N GLU A 161 24.44 -4.45 1.41
CA GLU A 161 24.24 -3.74 2.69
C GLU A 161 23.08 -2.74 2.63
N ASP A 162 22.86 -2.12 1.47
CA ASP A 162 21.74 -1.20 1.26
C ASP A 162 20.41 -1.97 1.18
N MET A 163 20.41 -3.13 0.50
CA MET A 163 19.25 -4.03 0.46
C MET A 163 18.90 -4.52 1.87
N ASP A 164 19.88 -4.99 2.64
CA ASP A 164 19.67 -5.44 4.04
C ASP A 164 19.08 -4.33 4.90
N ARG A 165 19.58 -3.10 4.77
CA ARG A 165 19.04 -1.94 5.47
C ARG A 165 17.59 -1.67 5.11
N ALA A 166 17.24 -1.76 3.82
CA ALA A 166 15.89 -1.57 3.34
C ALA A 166 14.92 -2.68 3.84
N LEU A 167 15.36 -3.93 3.84
CA LEU A 167 14.58 -5.06 4.37
C LEU A 167 14.34 -4.92 5.87
N GLN A 168 15.35 -4.55 6.65
CA GLN A 168 15.19 -4.26 8.07
C GLN A 168 14.24 -3.07 8.32
N GLY A 169 14.36 -2.02 7.50
CA GLY A 169 13.47 -0.87 7.53
C GLY A 169 12.02 -1.27 7.26
N THR A 170 11.78 -2.05 6.20
CA THR A 170 10.45 -2.56 5.85
C THR A 170 9.88 -3.42 6.98
N THR A 171 10.67 -4.34 7.52
CA THR A 171 10.24 -5.19 8.65
C THR A 171 9.84 -4.36 9.87
N ARG A 172 10.59 -3.30 10.20
CA ARG A 172 10.23 -2.38 11.30
C ARG A 172 8.95 -1.61 11.02
N TYR A 173 8.76 -1.16 9.79
CA TYR A 173 7.54 -0.48 9.35
C TYR A 173 6.34 -1.41 9.48
N ASP A 174 6.42 -2.62 8.92
CA ASP A 174 5.35 -3.60 8.92
C ASP A 174 4.96 -3.98 10.36
N LYS A 175 5.93 -4.25 11.21
CA LYS A 175 5.68 -4.54 12.64
C LYS A 175 4.93 -3.41 13.36
N ARG A 176 5.21 -2.15 13.03
CA ARG A 176 4.55 -0.97 13.63
C ARG A 176 3.15 -0.72 13.08
N THR A 177 2.91 -1.07 11.84
CA THR A 177 1.63 -0.86 11.15
C THR A 177 0.74 -2.09 11.13
N GLY A 178 1.16 -3.19 11.78
CA GLY A 178 0.39 -4.43 11.87
C GLY A 178 0.35 -5.22 10.56
N LYS A 179 1.23 -4.88 9.60
CA LYS A 179 1.34 -5.58 8.33
C LYS A 179 2.18 -6.85 8.48
N VAL A 180 1.87 -7.85 7.69
CA VAL A 180 2.62 -9.12 7.65
C VAL A 180 3.03 -9.36 6.20
N SER A 181 4.33 -9.24 5.94
CA SER A 181 4.91 -9.66 4.66
C SER A 181 5.09 -11.17 4.66
N ASN A 182 4.73 -11.81 3.56
CA ASN A 182 5.09 -13.21 3.33
C ASN A 182 6.60 -13.29 3.10
N PRO A 183 7.28 -14.27 3.72
CA PRO A 183 8.72 -14.49 3.51
C PRO A 183 9.03 -14.97 2.10
#